data_27ab8ab4ad0737984a06e238f88797ff
#
_entry.id   27ab8ab4ad0737984a06e238f88797ff
#
_cell.length_a   1.000
_cell.length_b   1.000
_cell.length_c   1.000
_cell.angle_alpha   90.00
_cell.angle_beta   90.00
_cell.angle_gamma   90.00
#
_symmetry.space_group_name_H-M   'P 1'
#
loop_
_entity.id
_entity.type
_entity.pdbx_description
1 polymer ?
#
loop_
_entity_poly.entity_id
_entity_poly.type
_entity_poly.pdbx_seq_one_letter_code
_entity_poly.pdbx_strand_id
1 'polypeptide(L)'
;MSLRLTLLNFVLRAVEKPYLARATDVAALRRQFDRAAERWFIHPEGARYRPYRLGGVKVLEASQGRVDRRRVLIWFHGGGFFQGSPETHRHLGAALSARCGARVILPRYRLTPEHAYPAALEDARACYEALLRAGYDPAHIAFGGDSAGGGLAFSLVLDAHARGLPAPACVVAFCPWTDLTLSSASLRRNARRDVMLPFTRLAEVRDTYLNGADPQDPLVSPARARFPEGPPPALIQASRVEILEDDASAIGARLQAAGGLVRMQFWRRTFHVWQLLQGRLQEADQALDQAGAFLALHLGKTEPEEG
;
A
#
# COMPACT_ATOMS: atom_id res chain seq x y z
N MET A 1 10.56 20.71 8.41
CA MET A 1 11.07 19.35 8.68
C MET A 1 11.30 19.25 10.18
N SER A 2 10.68 18.27 10.81
CA SER A 2 10.79 18.09 12.26
C SER A 2 12.19 17.54 12.63
N LEU A 3 12.69 17.91 13.82
CA LEU A 3 13.93 17.33 14.36
C LEU A 3 13.82 15.80 14.51
N ARG A 4 12.61 15.31 14.80
CA ARG A 4 12.31 13.88 14.89
C ARG A 4 12.56 13.15 13.56
N LEU A 5 12.11 13.73 12.44
CA LEU A 5 12.36 13.15 11.11
C LEU A 5 13.86 13.08 10.80
N THR A 6 14.63 14.11 11.19
CA THR A 6 16.09 14.12 10.98
C THR A 6 16.77 13.01 11.77
N LEU A 7 16.40 12.85 13.05
CA LEU A 7 16.94 11.79 13.90
C LEU A 7 16.56 10.40 13.38
N LEU A 8 15.30 10.20 13.00
CA LEU A 8 14.83 8.93 12.42
C LEU A 8 15.57 8.58 11.14
N ASN A 9 15.78 9.54 10.24
CA ASN A 9 16.55 9.31 9.03
C ASN A 9 17.99 8.88 9.33
N PHE A 10 18.61 9.44 10.38
CA PHE A 10 19.94 9.03 10.80
C PHE A 10 19.94 7.57 11.32
N VAL A 11 18.98 7.23 12.20
CA VAL A 11 18.86 5.88 12.75
C VAL A 11 18.57 4.84 11.64
N LEU A 12 17.63 5.13 10.75
CA LEU A 12 17.30 4.24 9.63
C LEU A 12 18.52 4.00 8.73
N ARG A 13 19.28 5.06 8.43
CA ARG A 13 20.51 4.95 7.62
C ARG A 13 21.61 4.16 8.32
N ALA A 14 21.76 4.33 9.61
CA ALA A 14 22.87 3.69 10.36
C ALA A 14 22.55 2.26 10.78
N VAL A 15 21.29 1.91 10.99
CA VAL A 15 20.88 0.64 11.58
C VAL A 15 20.00 -0.18 10.61
N GLU A 16 18.86 0.36 10.19
CA GLU A 16 17.87 -0.41 9.46
C GLU A 16 18.34 -0.76 8.04
N LYS A 17 18.82 0.22 7.29
CA LYS A 17 19.28 -0.01 5.92
C LYS A 17 20.43 -1.02 5.82
N PRO A 18 21.50 -0.96 6.65
CA PRO A 18 22.54 -1.98 6.65
C PRO A 18 22.05 -3.37 7.07
N TYR A 19 21.08 -3.42 8.00
CA TYR A 19 20.46 -4.68 8.39
C TYR A 19 19.68 -5.30 7.21
N LEU A 20 18.77 -4.55 6.58
CA LEU A 20 18.01 -4.99 5.41
C LEU A 20 18.90 -5.38 4.23
N ALA A 21 20.07 -4.74 4.09
CA ALA A 21 21.03 -5.06 3.04
C ALA A 21 21.74 -6.42 3.24
N ARG A 22 21.84 -6.91 4.48
CA ARG A 22 22.62 -8.12 4.82
C ARG A 22 21.74 -9.29 5.23
N ALA A 23 20.54 -9.04 5.74
CA ALA A 23 19.67 -10.11 6.24
C ALA A 23 19.11 -10.94 5.08
N THR A 24 19.30 -12.26 5.16
CA THR A 24 18.81 -13.24 4.17
C THR A 24 17.75 -14.17 4.73
N ASP A 25 17.67 -14.31 6.06
CA ASP A 25 16.62 -15.11 6.72
C ASP A 25 15.29 -14.36 6.72
N VAL A 26 14.37 -14.78 5.85
CA VAL A 26 13.03 -14.22 5.70
C VAL A 26 12.23 -14.31 7.01
N ALA A 27 12.38 -15.40 7.76
CA ALA A 27 11.67 -15.55 9.04
C ALA A 27 12.19 -14.56 10.10
N ALA A 28 13.51 -14.30 10.10
CA ALA A 28 14.10 -13.27 10.97
C ALA A 28 13.64 -11.87 10.58
N LEU A 29 13.58 -11.55 9.29
CA LEU A 29 13.07 -10.27 8.78
C LEU A 29 11.60 -10.05 9.18
N ARG A 30 10.74 -11.08 9.03
CA ARG A 30 9.33 -11.02 9.48
C ARG A 30 9.23 -10.75 10.98
N ARG A 31 9.95 -11.54 11.81
CA ARG A 31 9.96 -11.33 13.27
C ARG A 31 10.47 -9.96 13.68
N GLN A 32 11.45 -9.42 12.96
CA GLN A 32 11.95 -8.06 13.24
C GLN A 32 10.89 -7.01 12.91
N PHE A 33 10.23 -7.13 11.75
CA PHE A 33 9.18 -6.18 11.37
C PHE A 33 7.99 -6.24 12.34
N ASP A 34 7.58 -7.43 12.78
CA ASP A 34 6.53 -7.60 13.80
C ASP A 34 6.91 -6.90 15.11
N ARG A 35 8.14 -7.12 15.61
CA ARG A 35 8.64 -6.45 16.83
C ARG A 35 8.74 -4.93 16.66
N ALA A 36 9.18 -4.47 15.48
CA ALA A 36 9.24 -3.05 15.18
C ALA A 36 7.84 -2.43 15.17
N ALA A 37 6.87 -3.11 14.61
CA ALA A 37 5.47 -2.68 14.60
C ALA A 37 4.90 -2.58 16.02
N GLU A 38 5.12 -3.60 16.85
CA GLU A 38 4.68 -3.58 18.26
C GLU A 38 5.33 -2.45 19.09
N ARG A 39 6.60 -2.17 18.82
CA ARG A 39 7.36 -1.18 19.62
C ARG A 39 7.15 0.25 19.18
N TRP A 40 7.06 0.48 17.86
CA TRP A 40 7.15 1.83 17.29
C TRP A 40 5.84 2.38 16.77
N PHE A 41 4.86 1.53 16.44
CA PHE A 41 3.61 2.00 15.86
C PHE A 41 2.57 2.27 16.94
N ILE A 42 1.96 3.43 16.87
CA ILE A 42 0.94 3.84 17.84
C ILE A 42 -0.42 3.35 17.37
N HIS A 43 -1.07 2.55 18.20
CA HIS A 43 -2.46 2.17 17.98
C HIS A 43 -3.36 3.34 18.39
N PRO A 44 -4.22 3.85 17.47
CA PRO A 44 -5.15 4.90 17.82
C PRO A 44 -6.11 4.45 18.94
N GLU A 45 -6.40 5.35 19.87
CA GLU A 45 -7.32 5.07 20.97
C GLU A 45 -8.73 4.75 20.44
N GLY A 46 -9.40 3.76 21.03
CA GLY A 46 -10.71 3.31 20.58
C GLY A 46 -10.73 2.52 19.27
N ALA A 47 -9.56 2.18 18.71
CA ALA A 47 -9.46 1.32 17.55
C ALA A 47 -10.02 -0.07 17.84
N ARG A 48 -10.79 -0.62 16.90
CA ARG A 48 -11.38 -1.95 16.97
C ARG A 48 -10.83 -2.82 15.85
N TYR A 49 -10.53 -4.08 16.16
CA TYR A 49 -9.97 -5.04 15.23
C TYR A 49 -10.81 -6.30 15.23
N ARG A 50 -11.25 -6.75 14.06
CA ARG A 50 -12.08 -7.95 13.90
C ARG A 50 -11.48 -8.87 12.83
N PRO A 51 -10.99 -10.06 13.20
CA PRO A 51 -10.55 -11.05 12.23
C PRO A 51 -11.74 -11.82 11.66
N TYR A 52 -11.71 -12.10 10.34
CA TYR A 52 -12.66 -13.00 9.67
C TYR A 52 -12.08 -13.51 8.35
N ARG A 53 -12.89 -14.20 7.53
CA ARG A 53 -12.51 -14.60 6.18
C ARG A 53 -13.36 -13.86 5.15
N LEU A 54 -12.70 -13.38 4.10
CA LEU A 54 -13.33 -12.71 2.97
C LEU A 54 -12.83 -13.36 1.68
N GLY A 55 -13.70 -13.96 0.87
CA GLY A 55 -13.29 -14.70 -0.32
C GLY A 55 -12.32 -15.86 -0.06
N GLY A 56 -12.39 -16.49 1.15
CA GLY A 56 -11.46 -17.53 1.55
C GLY A 56 -10.16 -17.00 2.22
N VAL A 57 -9.82 -15.74 2.02
CA VAL A 57 -8.63 -15.09 2.58
C VAL A 57 -8.89 -14.66 4.02
N LYS A 58 -7.93 -14.90 4.94
CA LYS A 58 -7.99 -14.34 6.29
C LYS A 58 -7.79 -12.83 6.20
N VAL A 59 -8.64 -12.07 6.85
CA VAL A 59 -8.55 -10.60 6.88
C VAL A 59 -8.65 -10.09 8.31
N LEU A 60 -8.07 -8.92 8.54
CA LEU A 60 -8.27 -8.14 9.75
C LEU A 60 -8.99 -6.85 9.37
N GLU A 61 -10.20 -6.66 9.87
CA GLU A 61 -10.91 -5.39 9.75
C GLU A 61 -10.45 -4.45 10.87
N ALA A 62 -10.05 -3.25 10.49
CA ALA A 62 -9.73 -2.17 11.41
C ALA A 62 -10.76 -1.06 11.28
N SER A 63 -11.25 -0.54 12.41
CA SER A 63 -12.18 0.59 12.45
C SER A 63 -11.93 1.47 13.66
N GLN A 64 -12.16 2.78 13.51
CA GLN A 64 -12.07 3.75 14.60
C GLN A 64 -13.10 4.86 14.41
N GLY A 65 -13.72 5.28 15.53
CA GLY A 65 -14.74 6.32 15.52
C GLY A 65 -16.05 5.87 14.86
N ARG A 66 -16.76 6.83 14.26
CA ARG A 66 -18.00 6.57 13.51
C ARG A 66 -17.65 6.15 12.08
N VAL A 67 -17.99 4.94 11.71
CA VAL A 67 -17.76 4.40 10.37
C VAL A 67 -19.07 4.01 9.69
N ASP A 68 -19.19 4.32 8.42
CA ASP A 68 -20.24 3.79 7.56
C ASP A 68 -19.84 2.35 7.15
N ARG A 69 -20.66 1.38 7.51
CA ARG A 69 -20.35 -0.04 7.29
C ARG A 69 -20.41 -0.45 5.82
N ARG A 70 -21.04 0.34 4.96
CA ARG A 70 -21.11 0.12 3.51
C ARG A 70 -19.84 0.61 2.80
N ARG A 71 -19.08 1.54 3.41
CA ARG A 71 -17.83 2.09 2.86
C ARG A 71 -16.65 1.23 3.30
N VAL A 72 -15.85 0.80 2.33
CA VAL A 72 -14.74 -0.13 2.57
C VAL A 72 -13.47 0.36 1.88
N LEU A 73 -12.36 0.39 2.60
CA LEU A 73 -11.02 0.47 2.04
C LEU A 73 -10.34 -0.90 2.18
N ILE A 74 -9.98 -1.54 1.08
CA ILE A 74 -9.11 -2.72 1.12
C ILE A 74 -7.67 -2.20 1.08
N TRP A 75 -6.89 -2.47 2.14
CA TRP A 75 -5.50 -2.01 2.25
C TRP A 75 -4.54 -3.18 2.17
N PHE A 76 -3.69 -3.18 1.16
CA PHE A 76 -2.64 -4.18 0.98
C PHE A 76 -1.36 -3.67 1.63
N HIS A 77 -0.85 -4.40 2.61
CA HIS A 77 0.36 -4.01 3.34
C HIS A 77 1.61 -4.09 2.47
N GLY A 78 2.61 -3.27 2.79
CA GLY A 78 3.94 -3.35 2.21
C GLY A 78 4.77 -4.51 2.74
N GLY A 79 6.05 -4.53 2.34
CA GLY A 79 7.02 -5.53 2.79
C GLY A 79 7.57 -6.41 1.66
N GLY A 80 7.64 -5.89 0.43
CA GLY A 80 8.31 -6.55 -0.71
C GLY A 80 7.73 -7.91 -1.07
N PHE A 81 6.47 -8.20 -0.76
CA PHE A 81 5.79 -9.49 -0.93
C PHE A 81 6.35 -10.63 -0.08
N PHE A 82 7.34 -10.40 0.79
CA PHE A 82 7.92 -11.44 1.63
C PHE A 82 7.72 -11.23 3.14
N GLN A 83 7.38 -10.02 3.58
CA GLN A 83 7.12 -9.68 4.98
C GLN A 83 5.90 -8.76 5.10
N GLY A 84 5.57 -8.36 6.33
CA GLY A 84 4.37 -7.59 6.65
C GLY A 84 3.17 -8.49 6.91
N SER A 85 2.14 -7.91 7.47
CA SER A 85 0.90 -8.60 7.83
C SER A 85 -0.22 -7.60 8.14
N PRO A 86 -1.48 -8.05 8.23
CA PRO A 86 -2.55 -7.23 8.78
C PRO A 86 -2.22 -6.67 10.16
N GLU A 87 -1.50 -7.43 11.00
CA GLU A 87 -1.13 -7.04 12.35
C GLU A 87 -0.12 -5.89 12.37
N THR A 88 0.88 -5.91 11.47
CA THR A 88 1.86 -4.83 11.36
C THR A 88 1.25 -3.54 10.84
N HIS A 89 0.12 -3.60 10.10
CA HIS A 89 -0.53 -2.43 9.49
C HIS A 89 -1.88 -2.07 10.14
N ARG A 90 -2.34 -2.80 11.16
CA ARG A 90 -3.66 -2.54 11.79
C ARG A 90 -3.81 -1.13 12.35
N HIS A 91 -2.73 -0.56 12.90
CA HIS A 91 -2.70 0.81 13.43
C HIS A 91 -2.92 1.85 12.32
N LEU A 92 -2.29 1.65 11.15
CA LEU A 92 -2.49 2.46 9.95
C LEU A 92 -3.92 2.34 9.44
N GLY A 93 -4.45 1.11 9.39
CA GLY A 93 -5.83 0.84 9.01
C GLY A 93 -6.83 1.57 9.91
N ALA A 94 -6.64 1.53 11.23
CA ALA A 94 -7.49 2.26 12.19
C ALA A 94 -7.38 3.79 12.00
N ALA A 95 -6.16 4.31 11.81
CA ALA A 95 -5.93 5.73 11.58
C ALA A 95 -6.56 6.25 10.28
N LEU A 96 -6.54 5.46 9.21
CA LEU A 96 -7.24 5.76 7.96
C LEU A 96 -8.75 5.66 8.13
N SER A 97 -9.24 4.63 8.84
CA SER A 97 -10.67 4.46 9.15
C SER A 97 -11.26 5.71 9.83
N ALA A 98 -10.58 6.22 10.86
CA ALA A 98 -11.02 7.43 11.55
C ALA A 98 -11.14 8.66 10.65
N ARG A 99 -10.24 8.76 9.66
CA ARG A 99 -10.13 9.92 8.77
C ARG A 99 -11.10 9.87 7.59
N CYS A 100 -11.43 8.68 7.10
CA CYS A 100 -12.31 8.53 5.94
C CYS A 100 -13.72 8.03 6.28
N GLY A 101 -13.98 7.65 7.53
CA GLY A 101 -15.27 7.13 7.95
C GLY A 101 -15.66 5.80 7.30
N ALA A 102 -14.68 5.00 6.85
CA ALA A 102 -14.87 3.70 6.24
C ALA A 102 -14.23 2.58 7.08
N ARG A 103 -14.69 1.34 6.90
CA ARG A 103 -13.97 0.17 7.43
C ARG A 103 -12.73 -0.09 6.60
N VAL A 104 -11.62 -0.45 7.23
CA VAL A 104 -10.40 -0.82 6.53
C VAL A 104 -10.20 -2.33 6.67
N ILE A 105 -10.19 -3.03 5.56
CA ILE A 105 -9.96 -4.47 5.48
C ILE A 105 -8.51 -4.69 5.07
N LEU A 106 -7.77 -5.41 5.89
CA LEU A 106 -6.37 -5.75 5.70
C LEU A 106 -6.26 -7.25 5.37
N PRO A 107 -6.13 -7.64 4.10
CA PRO A 107 -5.95 -9.03 3.71
C PRO A 107 -4.59 -9.58 4.17
N ARG A 108 -4.60 -10.80 4.70
CA ARG A 108 -3.40 -11.62 4.85
C ARG A 108 -3.15 -12.36 3.55
N TYR A 109 -2.73 -11.64 2.54
CA TYR A 109 -2.41 -12.23 1.26
C TYR A 109 -1.14 -13.10 1.36
N ARG A 110 -1.05 -14.10 0.49
CA ARG A 110 0.05 -15.06 0.46
C ARG A 110 1.37 -14.39 0.09
N LEU A 111 2.44 -14.74 0.82
CA LEU A 111 3.77 -14.15 0.69
C LEU A 111 4.80 -15.15 0.16
N THR A 112 5.87 -14.61 -0.41
CA THR A 112 7.06 -15.38 -0.77
C THR A 112 7.95 -15.64 0.45
N PRO A 113 8.77 -16.66 0.42
CA PRO A 113 9.00 -17.63 -0.68
C PRO A 113 7.94 -18.73 -0.78
N GLU A 114 7.02 -18.83 0.20
CA GLU A 114 6.03 -19.90 0.26
C GLU A 114 5.07 -19.87 -0.93
N HIS A 115 4.72 -18.67 -1.39
CA HIS A 115 3.78 -18.43 -2.49
C HIS A 115 4.26 -17.27 -3.36
N ALA A 116 4.74 -17.59 -4.53
CA ALA A 116 5.17 -16.60 -5.53
C ALA A 116 3.97 -15.99 -6.30
N TYR A 117 4.24 -15.05 -7.19
CA TYR A 117 3.26 -14.54 -8.15
C TYR A 117 2.59 -15.70 -8.90
N PRO A 118 1.25 -15.68 -9.10
CA PRO A 118 0.33 -14.56 -8.85
C PRO A 118 -0.43 -14.65 -7.51
N ALA A 119 0.01 -15.43 -6.53
CA ALA A 119 -0.76 -15.76 -5.33
C ALA A 119 -1.30 -14.52 -4.57
N ALA A 120 -0.47 -13.47 -4.40
CA ALA A 120 -0.90 -12.24 -3.74
C ALA A 120 -2.03 -11.53 -4.51
N LEU A 121 -1.94 -11.48 -5.84
CA LEU A 121 -2.97 -10.88 -6.70
C LEU A 121 -4.27 -11.67 -6.69
N GLU A 122 -4.19 -13.00 -6.67
CA GLU A 122 -5.36 -13.87 -6.54
C GLU A 122 -6.10 -13.65 -5.22
N ASP A 123 -5.35 -13.52 -4.11
CA ASP A 123 -5.94 -13.25 -2.80
C ASP A 123 -6.57 -11.85 -2.75
N ALA A 124 -5.92 -10.85 -3.33
CA ALA A 124 -6.45 -9.50 -3.45
C ALA A 124 -7.76 -9.47 -4.24
N ARG A 125 -7.79 -10.14 -5.40
CA ARG A 125 -8.98 -10.30 -6.22
C ARG A 125 -10.10 -11.04 -5.48
N ALA A 126 -9.79 -12.15 -4.83
CA ALA A 126 -10.77 -12.94 -4.08
C ALA A 126 -11.48 -12.10 -3.00
N CYS A 127 -10.75 -11.20 -2.33
CA CYS A 127 -11.35 -10.26 -1.37
C CYS A 127 -12.30 -9.27 -2.05
N TYR A 128 -11.89 -8.69 -3.20
CA TYR A 128 -12.73 -7.75 -3.93
C TYR A 128 -14.00 -8.38 -4.46
N GLU A 129 -13.88 -9.53 -5.14
CA GLU A 129 -15.03 -10.29 -5.66
C GLU A 129 -16.00 -10.70 -4.54
N ALA A 130 -15.47 -11.04 -3.35
CA ALA A 130 -16.32 -11.40 -2.23
C ALA A 130 -17.16 -10.22 -1.73
N LEU A 131 -16.63 -9.00 -1.74
CA LEU A 131 -17.40 -7.79 -1.43
C LEU A 131 -18.50 -7.55 -2.48
N LEU A 132 -18.16 -7.66 -3.76
CA LEU A 132 -19.14 -7.50 -4.86
C LEU A 132 -20.26 -8.55 -4.76
N ARG A 133 -19.91 -9.82 -4.52
CA ARG A 133 -20.91 -10.89 -4.30
C ARG A 133 -21.77 -10.68 -3.06
N ALA A 134 -21.24 -9.99 -2.05
CA ALA A 134 -22.00 -9.61 -0.85
C ALA A 134 -22.89 -8.37 -1.05
N GLY A 135 -22.95 -7.84 -2.29
CA GLY A 135 -23.82 -6.71 -2.65
C GLY A 135 -23.22 -5.33 -2.34
N TYR A 136 -21.91 -5.24 -2.08
CA TYR A 136 -21.26 -3.93 -1.95
C TYR A 136 -21.20 -3.20 -3.29
N ASP A 137 -21.63 -1.95 -3.29
CA ASP A 137 -21.48 -1.07 -4.45
C ASP A 137 -19.98 -0.74 -4.65
N PRO A 138 -19.40 -0.96 -5.85
CA PRO A 138 -18.03 -0.59 -6.16
C PRO A 138 -17.72 0.90 -5.93
N ALA A 139 -18.72 1.80 -6.02
CA ALA A 139 -18.58 3.20 -5.67
C ALA A 139 -18.29 3.44 -4.18
N HIS A 140 -18.46 2.44 -3.33
CA HIS A 140 -18.18 2.46 -1.91
C HIS A 140 -16.95 1.61 -1.51
N ILE A 141 -16.21 1.10 -2.51
CA ILE A 141 -15.01 0.28 -2.27
C ILE A 141 -13.80 1.03 -2.83
N ALA A 142 -12.83 1.35 -1.98
CA ALA A 142 -11.52 1.86 -2.39
C ALA A 142 -10.44 0.79 -2.25
N PHE A 143 -9.41 0.87 -3.09
CA PHE A 143 -8.18 0.12 -2.90
C PHE A 143 -7.09 1.02 -2.34
N GLY A 144 -6.19 0.44 -1.56
CA GLY A 144 -5.00 1.15 -1.12
C GLY A 144 -3.89 0.20 -0.72
N GLY A 145 -2.71 0.76 -0.56
CA GLY A 145 -1.55 -0.01 -0.10
C GLY A 145 -0.29 0.82 -0.07
N ASP A 146 0.72 0.26 0.55
CA ASP A 146 2.03 0.86 0.64
C ASP A 146 3.11 -0.04 0.03
N SER A 147 4.13 0.55 -0.58
CA SER A 147 5.25 -0.18 -1.18
C SER A 147 4.76 -1.25 -2.17
N ALA A 148 5.13 -2.51 -1.99
CA ALA A 148 4.63 -3.65 -2.77
C ALA A 148 3.10 -3.76 -2.75
N GLY A 149 2.45 -3.46 -1.61
CA GLY A 149 1.00 -3.42 -1.51
C GLY A 149 0.36 -2.30 -2.32
N GLY A 150 1.05 -1.17 -2.47
CA GLY A 150 0.64 -0.09 -3.37
C GLY A 150 0.71 -0.51 -4.85
N GLY A 151 1.74 -1.26 -5.23
CA GLY A 151 1.82 -1.91 -6.55
C GLY A 151 0.68 -2.90 -6.76
N LEU A 152 0.42 -3.77 -5.77
CA LEU A 152 -0.66 -4.74 -5.80
C LEU A 152 -2.04 -4.11 -5.97
N ALA A 153 -2.29 -2.95 -5.36
CA ALA A 153 -3.54 -2.21 -5.53
C ALA A 153 -3.78 -1.80 -7.00
N PHE A 154 -2.74 -1.31 -7.70
CA PHE A 154 -2.84 -0.97 -9.12
C PHE A 154 -2.91 -2.22 -10.02
N SER A 155 -2.19 -3.29 -9.67
CA SER A 155 -2.32 -4.59 -10.35
C SER A 155 -3.75 -5.12 -10.26
N LEU A 156 -4.41 -4.98 -9.11
CA LEU A 156 -5.80 -5.38 -8.93
C LEU A 156 -6.76 -4.54 -9.78
N VAL A 157 -6.51 -3.24 -9.97
CA VAL A 157 -7.32 -2.40 -10.89
C VAL A 157 -7.27 -2.95 -12.31
N LEU A 158 -6.07 -3.32 -12.79
CA LEU A 158 -5.87 -3.89 -14.13
C LEU A 158 -6.50 -5.28 -14.26
N ASP A 159 -6.31 -6.15 -13.27
CA ASP A 159 -6.87 -7.51 -13.25
C ASP A 159 -8.41 -7.48 -13.18
N ALA A 160 -8.98 -6.58 -12.38
CA ALA A 160 -10.43 -6.38 -12.31
C ALA A 160 -10.99 -5.94 -13.68
N HIS A 161 -10.37 -4.98 -14.34
CA HIS A 161 -10.76 -4.54 -15.67
C HIS A 161 -10.69 -5.68 -16.69
N ALA A 162 -9.58 -6.43 -16.72
CA ALA A 162 -9.38 -7.54 -17.64
C ALA A 162 -10.44 -8.66 -17.47
N ARG A 163 -11.04 -8.74 -16.27
CA ARG A 163 -12.10 -9.72 -15.94
C ARG A 163 -13.52 -9.16 -16.05
N GLY A 164 -13.67 -7.92 -16.50
CA GLY A 164 -14.98 -7.28 -16.59
C GLY A 164 -15.61 -6.96 -15.21
N LEU A 165 -14.82 -6.94 -14.14
CA LEU A 165 -15.27 -6.48 -12.84
C LEU A 165 -15.34 -4.95 -12.82
N PRO A 166 -16.27 -4.35 -12.06
CA PRO A 166 -16.34 -2.89 -11.93
C PRO A 166 -15.07 -2.31 -11.32
N ALA A 167 -14.76 -1.06 -11.64
CA ALA A 167 -13.65 -0.35 -11.03
C ALA A 167 -13.96 0.04 -9.57
N PRO A 168 -12.97 0.14 -8.66
CA PRO A 168 -13.17 0.70 -7.33
C PRO A 168 -13.43 2.21 -7.41
N ALA A 169 -13.97 2.78 -6.35
CA ALA A 169 -14.23 4.21 -6.21
C ALA A 169 -12.97 5.07 -6.37
N CYS A 170 -11.86 4.63 -5.80
CA CYS A 170 -10.55 5.30 -5.90
C CYS A 170 -9.42 4.40 -5.43
N VAL A 171 -8.17 4.86 -5.64
CA VAL A 171 -6.95 4.20 -5.15
C VAL A 171 -6.11 5.16 -4.33
N VAL A 172 -5.57 4.70 -3.20
CA VAL A 172 -4.57 5.44 -2.40
C VAL A 172 -3.30 4.61 -2.26
N ALA A 173 -2.17 5.14 -2.69
CA ALA A 173 -0.90 4.42 -2.64
C ALA A 173 0.20 5.23 -1.95
N PHE A 174 0.91 4.59 -1.01
CA PHE A 174 2.05 5.16 -0.32
C PHE A 174 3.35 4.52 -0.81
N CYS A 175 4.25 5.33 -1.37
CA CYS A 175 5.55 4.87 -1.85
C CYS A 175 5.47 3.60 -2.73
N PRO A 176 4.55 3.52 -3.71
CA PRO A 176 4.24 2.26 -4.38
C PRO A 176 5.41 1.72 -5.21
N TRP A 177 5.65 0.40 -5.12
CA TRP A 177 6.57 -0.32 -6.00
C TRP A 177 5.79 -0.86 -7.20
N THR A 178 5.94 -0.22 -8.35
CA THR A 178 5.09 -0.45 -9.53
C THR A 178 5.86 -0.85 -10.79
N ASP A 179 7.18 -0.92 -10.75
CA ASP A 179 8.03 -1.40 -11.86
C ASP A 179 9.04 -2.47 -11.37
N LEU A 180 8.67 -3.73 -11.53
CA LEU A 180 9.51 -4.86 -11.16
C LEU A 180 10.58 -5.18 -12.22
N THR A 181 10.64 -4.44 -13.33
CA THR A 181 11.78 -4.53 -14.26
C THR A 181 13.04 -3.90 -13.67
N LEU A 182 12.90 -3.10 -12.61
CA LEU A 182 13.98 -2.34 -11.95
C LEU A 182 14.68 -1.37 -12.92
N SER A 183 13.96 -0.81 -13.88
CA SER A 183 14.49 0.11 -14.89
C SER A 183 14.48 1.57 -14.45
N SER A 184 13.78 1.91 -13.36
CA SER A 184 13.64 3.27 -12.84
C SER A 184 14.99 3.93 -12.51
N ALA A 185 15.23 5.14 -13.02
CA ALA A 185 16.49 5.85 -12.79
C ALA A 185 16.70 6.21 -11.31
N SER A 186 15.60 6.45 -10.55
CA SER A 186 15.67 6.75 -9.13
C SER A 186 16.30 5.63 -8.29
N LEU A 187 16.25 4.38 -8.74
CA LEU A 187 16.90 3.25 -8.09
C LEU A 187 18.40 3.52 -7.87
N ARG A 188 19.07 4.09 -8.86
CA ARG A 188 20.49 4.47 -8.77
C ARG A 188 20.68 5.90 -8.26
N ARG A 189 19.90 6.85 -8.77
CA ARG A 189 19.97 8.27 -8.39
C ARG A 189 19.79 8.47 -6.88
N ASN A 190 18.86 7.75 -6.28
CA ASN A 190 18.53 7.87 -4.87
C ASN A 190 19.15 6.77 -3.97
N ALA A 191 19.92 5.83 -4.51
CA ALA A 191 20.49 4.71 -3.76
C ALA A 191 21.25 5.13 -2.48
N ARG A 192 21.97 6.28 -2.52
CA ARG A 192 22.66 6.85 -1.36
C ARG A 192 21.78 7.79 -0.53
N ARG A 193 20.73 8.35 -1.11
CA ARG A 193 19.81 9.31 -0.46
C ARG A 193 18.73 8.59 0.34
N ASP A 194 18.21 7.50 -0.18
CA ASP A 194 17.28 6.62 0.52
C ASP A 194 17.94 6.12 1.82
N VAL A 195 17.25 6.30 2.93
CA VAL A 195 17.77 5.95 4.26
C VAL A 195 17.30 4.58 4.73
N MET A 196 16.38 3.96 4.00
CA MET A 196 15.72 2.71 4.43
C MET A 196 15.92 1.57 3.42
N LEU A 197 15.63 1.77 2.14
CA LEU A 197 15.65 0.70 1.16
C LEU A 197 17.06 0.46 0.60
N PRO A 198 17.60 -0.76 0.70
CA PRO A 198 18.86 -1.14 0.06
C PRO A 198 18.61 -1.53 -1.40
N PHE A 199 19.09 -0.73 -2.34
CA PHE A 199 19.00 -1.03 -3.79
C PHE A 199 19.53 -2.43 -4.14
N THR A 200 20.57 -2.87 -3.46
CA THR A 200 21.26 -4.16 -3.72
C THR A 200 20.38 -5.39 -3.50
N ARG A 201 19.27 -5.26 -2.76
CA ARG A 201 18.37 -6.38 -2.44
C ARG A 201 17.15 -6.46 -3.35
N LEU A 202 16.85 -5.40 -4.11
CA LEU A 202 15.62 -5.36 -4.91
C LEU A 202 15.52 -6.47 -5.95
N ALA A 203 16.64 -6.81 -6.61
CA ALA A 203 16.63 -7.86 -7.63
C ALA A 203 16.29 -9.22 -7.03
N GLU A 204 16.90 -9.58 -5.89
CA GLU A 204 16.62 -10.83 -5.20
C GLU A 204 15.16 -10.91 -4.72
N VAL A 205 14.65 -9.82 -4.12
CA VAL A 205 13.26 -9.76 -3.67
C VAL A 205 12.29 -9.91 -4.85
N ARG A 206 12.56 -9.20 -5.96
CA ARG A 206 11.81 -9.33 -7.20
C ARG A 206 11.83 -10.76 -7.73
N ASP A 207 13.00 -11.35 -7.87
CA ASP A 207 13.17 -12.68 -8.47
C ASP A 207 12.47 -13.76 -7.64
N THR A 208 12.53 -13.63 -6.31
CA THR A 208 11.78 -14.50 -5.39
C THR A 208 10.28 -14.35 -5.57
N TYR A 209 9.78 -13.12 -5.74
CA TYR A 209 8.35 -12.87 -5.96
C TYR A 209 7.89 -13.38 -7.31
N LEU A 210 8.63 -13.09 -8.37
CA LEU A 210 8.27 -13.48 -9.74
C LEU A 210 8.38 -14.98 -9.98
N ASN A 211 9.38 -15.64 -9.41
CA ASN A 211 9.64 -17.08 -9.61
C ASN A 211 9.59 -17.48 -11.11
N GLY A 212 10.23 -16.66 -11.96
CA GLY A 212 10.28 -16.87 -13.40
C GLY A 212 9.18 -16.18 -14.21
N ALA A 213 8.21 -15.51 -13.60
CA ALA A 213 7.25 -14.69 -14.33
C ALA A 213 7.93 -13.46 -14.97
N ASP A 214 7.37 -13.00 -16.09
CA ASP A 214 7.91 -11.85 -16.82
C ASP A 214 7.77 -10.56 -16.01
N PRO A 215 8.87 -9.86 -15.67
CA PRO A 215 8.79 -8.58 -14.99
C PRO A 215 8.13 -7.47 -15.83
N GLN A 216 7.94 -7.67 -17.13
CA GLN A 216 7.23 -6.72 -17.98
C GLN A 216 5.71 -6.95 -18.03
N ASP A 217 5.21 -8.05 -17.46
CA ASP A 217 3.76 -8.29 -17.34
C ASP A 217 3.09 -7.08 -16.66
N PRO A 218 2.06 -6.46 -17.29
CA PRO A 218 1.32 -5.34 -16.71
C PRO A 218 0.73 -5.62 -15.33
N LEU A 219 0.39 -6.85 -15.00
CA LEU A 219 -0.12 -7.25 -13.68
C LEU A 219 0.98 -7.38 -12.63
N VAL A 220 2.24 -7.44 -13.06
CA VAL A 220 3.43 -7.44 -12.20
C VAL A 220 3.99 -6.04 -12.06
N SER A 221 4.07 -5.31 -13.18
CA SER A 221 4.62 -3.96 -13.28
C SER A 221 3.58 -2.96 -13.82
N PRO A 222 2.60 -2.55 -13.00
CA PRO A 222 1.51 -1.69 -13.46
C PRO A 222 1.97 -0.32 -13.98
N ALA A 223 3.17 0.17 -13.61
CA ALA A 223 3.76 1.36 -14.20
C ALA A 223 4.09 1.21 -15.70
N ARG A 224 4.12 -0.01 -16.21
CA ARG A 224 4.35 -0.31 -17.64
C ARG A 224 3.04 -0.59 -18.40
N ALA A 225 1.93 -0.70 -17.67
CA ALA A 225 0.63 -0.99 -18.24
C ALA A 225 0.07 0.17 -19.07
N ARG A 226 -0.81 -0.16 -20.01
CA ARG A 226 -1.78 0.78 -20.53
C ARG A 226 -3.07 0.60 -19.74
N PHE A 227 -3.43 1.62 -18.99
CA PHE A 227 -4.70 1.61 -18.26
C PHE A 227 -5.88 1.80 -19.21
N PRO A 228 -7.06 1.25 -18.86
CA PRO A 228 -8.30 1.55 -19.55
C PRO A 228 -8.62 3.05 -19.41
N GLU A 229 -9.41 3.59 -20.33
CA GLU A 229 -9.88 4.96 -20.30
C GLU A 229 -10.71 5.23 -19.04
N GLY A 230 -10.48 6.39 -18.39
CA GLY A 230 -11.15 6.78 -17.17
C GLY A 230 -10.84 5.88 -15.95
N PRO A 231 -9.57 5.60 -15.65
CA PRO A 231 -9.23 4.80 -14.48
C PRO A 231 -9.70 5.48 -13.18
N PRO A 232 -9.85 4.72 -12.08
CA PRO A 232 -10.30 5.29 -10.81
C PRO A 232 -9.41 6.46 -10.36
N PRO A 233 -9.99 7.51 -9.75
CA PRO A 233 -9.22 8.57 -9.11
C PRO A 233 -8.14 8.01 -8.20
N ALA A 234 -6.93 8.57 -8.26
CA ALA A 234 -5.80 8.07 -7.48
C ALA A 234 -5.07 9.16 -6.69
N LEU A 235 -4.75 8.88 -5.43
CA LEU A 235 -3.79 9.63 -4.63
C LEU A 235 -2.51 8.81 -4.48
N ILE A 236 -1.39 9.38 -4.87
CA ILE A 236 -0.08 8.75 -4.75
C ILE A 236 0.83 9.66 -3.91
N GLN A 237 1.32 9.15 -2.79
CA GLN A 237 2.29 9.82 -1.94
C GLN A 237 3.63 9.11 -2.01
N ALA A 238 4.72 9.84 -2.22
CA ALA A 238 6.07 9.30 -2.32
C ALA A 238 7.12 10.27 -1.77
N SER A 239 8.29 9.76 -1.43
CA SER A 239 9.42 10.56 -0.99
C SER A 239 10.32 10.95 -2.16
N ARG A 240 10.79 12.22 -2.17
CA ARG A 240 11.78 12.70 -3.17
C ARG A 240 13.16 12.08 -3.03
N VAL A 241 13.40 11.32 -2.00
CA VAL A 241 14.72 10.73 -1.73
C VAL A 241 14.72 9.21 -1.70
N GLU A 242 13.55 8.58 -1.85
CA GLU A 242 13.48 7.11 -1.92
C GLU A 242 13.81 6.57 -3.31
N ILE A 243 14.24 5.33 -3.36
CA ILE A 243 14.60 4.67 -4.63
C ILE A 243 13.39 4.41 -5.53
N LEU A 244 12.16 4.37 -4.99
CA LEU A 244 10.90 4.15 -5.72
C LEU A 244 10.22 5.46 -6.19
N GLU A 245 10.92 6.62 -6.16
CA GLU A 245 10.36 7.90 -6.60
C GLU A 245 9.83 7.86 -8.04
N ASP A 246 10.62 7.27 -8.96
CA ASP A 246 10.23 7.20 -10.36
C ASP A 246 9.10 6.19 -10.60
N ASP A 247 9.00 5.13 -9.80
CA ASP A 247 7.89 4.18 -9.84
C ASP A 247 6.55 4.90 -9.55
N ALA A 248 6.53 5.70 -8.48
CA ALA A 248 5.37 6.52 -8.14
C ALA A 248 5.04 7.54 -9.25
N SER A 249 6.06 8.16 -9.86
CA SER A 249 5.89 9.10 -10.96
C SER A 249 5.35 8.43 -12.21
N ALA A 250 5.87 7.24 -12.55
CA ALA A 250 5.50 6.49 -13.74
C ALA A 250 4.05 6.02 -13.69
N ILE A 251 3.63 5.42 -12.57
CA ILE A 251 2.23 4.98 -12.42
C ILE A 251 1.26 6.17 -12.49
N GLY A 252 1.60 7.30 -11.85
CA GLY A 252 0.80 8.53 -11.95
C GLY A 252 0.65 9.02 -13.38
N ALA A 253 1.75 9.04 -14.15
CA ALA A 253 1.74 9.43 -15.56
C ALA A 253 0.88 8.48 -16.43
N ARG A 254 0.91 7.16 -16.16
CA ARG A 254 0.07 6.18 -16.88
C ARG A 254 -1.41 6.41 -16.65
N LEU A 255 -1.80 6.65 -15.40
CA LEU A 255 -3.20 6.94 -15.06
C LEU A 255 -3.67 8.25 -15.69
N GLN A 256 -2.85 9.31 -15.65
CA GLN A 256 -3.16 10.60 -16.29
C GLN A 256 -3.30 10.46 -17.81
N ALA A 257 -2.41 9.71 -18.45
CA ALA A 257 -2.46 9.45 -19.90
C ALA A 257 -3.73 8.70 -20.32
N ALA A 258 -4.36 7.96 -19.41
CA ALA A 258 -5.64 7.29 -19.60
C ALA A 258 -6.86 8.16 -19.22
N GLY A 259 -6.66 9.47 -18.95
CA GLY A 259 -7.73 10.39 -18.56
C GLY A 259 -8.10 10.34 -17.08
N GLY A 260 -7.31 9.68 -16.23
CA GLY A 260 -7.58 9.57 -14.80
C GLY A 260 -7.28 10.82 -14.01
N LEU A 261 -8.08 11.04 -12.96
CA LEU A 261 -7.82 12.08 -11.96
C LEU A 261 -6.74 11.61 -10.99
N VAL A 262 -5.53 12.20 -11.07
CA VAL A 262 -4.39 11.80 -10.25
C VAL A 262 -3.88 12.94 -9.40
N ARG A 263 -3.83 12.73 -8.09
CA ARG A 263 -3.19 13.63 -7.15
C ARG A 263 -1.85 13.05 -6.71
N MET A 264 -0.75 13.67 -7.18
CA MET A 264 0.61 13.30 -6.81
C MET A 264 1.11 14.17 -5.65
N GLN A 265 1.68 13.56 -4.64
CA GLN A 265 2.25 14.25 -3.48
C GLN A 265 3.65 13.74 -3.19
N PHE A 266 4.66 14.55 -3.50
CA PHE A 266 6.05 14.24 -3.22
C PHE A 266 6.54 14.98 -1.99
N TRP A 267 6.91 14.22 -0.96
CA TRP A 267 7.42 14.74 0.30
C TRP A 267 8.94 14.83 0.29
N ARG A 268 9.44 15.92 0.82
CA ARG A 268 10.90 16.14 0.89
C ARG A 268 11.48 15.44 2.12
N ARG A 269 12.53 14.64 1.91
CA ARG A 269 13.35 14.04 2.97
C ARG A 269 12.62 13.09 3.93
N THR A 270 11.40 12.66 3.62
CA THR A 270 10.78 11.54 4.32
C THR A 270 11.47 10.23 3.90
N PHE A 271 11.35 9.20 4.71
CA PHE A 271 11.81 7.86 4.34
C PHE A 271 10.66 7.07 3.69
N HIS A 272 10.97 5.86 3.20
CA HIS A 272 10.00 4.98 2.59
C HIS A 272 8.86 4.61 3.57
N VAL A 273 7.60 4.84 3.17
CA VAL A 273 6.38 4.58 3.97
C VAL A 273 6.41 5.23 5.36
N TRP A 274 6.80 6.51 5.44
CA TRP A 274 6.83 7.28 6.71
C TRP A 274 5.46 7.35 7.39
N GLN A 275 4.38 7.13 6.67
CA GLN A 275 3.00 7.13 7.16
C GLN A 275 2.77 6.10 8.27
N LEU A 276 3.55 5.02 8.33
CA LEU A 276 3.50 4.04 9.42
C LEU A 276 3.82 4.63 10.79
N LEU A 277 4.53 5.76 10.84
CA LEU A 277 4.85 6.44 12.10
C LEU A 277 3.81 7.51 12.49
N GLN A 278 2.56 7.34 12.09
CA GLN A 278 1.46 8.17 12.53
C GLN A 278 1.41 8.26 14.07
N GLY A 279 1.04 9.44 14.60
CA GLY A 279 1.06 9.73 16.04
C GLY A 279 2.46 9.99 16.62
N ARG A 280 3.55 9.67 15.88
CA ARG A 280 4.92 9.98 16.27
C ARG A 280 5.59 11.02 15.39
N LEU A 281 5.16 11.13 14.16
CA LEU A 281 5.75 11.99 13.13
C LEU A 281 4.67 12.87 12.51
N GLN A 282 4.78 14.18 12.69
CA GLN A 282 3.82 15.14 12.15
C GLN A 282 3.64 15.01 10.64
N GLU A 283 4.73 14.73 9.91
CA GLU A 283 4.69 14.49 8.47
C GLU A 283 3.87 13.24 8.11
N ALA A 284 3.83 12.24 8.98
CA ALA A 284 2.98 11.06 8.79
C ALA A 284 1.50 11.40 9.01
N ASP A 285 1.19 12.13 10.08
CA ASP A 285 -0.17 12.55 10.38
C ASP A 285 -0.74 13.43 9.27
N GLN A 286 0.02 14.41 8.78
CA GLN A 286 -0.37 15.27 7.67
C GLN A 286 -0.62 14.47 6.37
N ALA A 287 0.21 13.47 6.09
CA ALA A 287 0.04 12.60 4.93
C ALA A 287 -1.26 11.78 5.04
N LEU A 288 -1.54 11.22 6.23
CA LEU A 288 -2.78 10.48 6.47
C LEU A 288 -4.03 11.36 6.47
N ASP A 289 -3.94 12.61 6.96
CA ASP A 289 -5.05 13.56 6.88
C ASP A 289 -5.44 13.84 5.42
N GLN A 290 -4.44 14.00 4.54
CA GLN A 290 -4.66 14.20 3.11
C GLN A 290 -5.21 12.94 2.42
N ALA A 291 -4.74 11.75 2.83
CA ALA A 291 -5.24 10.48 2.32
C ALA A 291 -6.69 10.23 2.78
N GLY A 292 -6.99 10.50 4.05
CA GLY A 292 -8.33 10.39 4.60
C GLY A 292 -9.33 11.33 3.92
N ALA A 293 -8.94 12.58 3.69
CA ALA A 293 -9.76 13.57 2.98
C ALA A 293 -10.03 13.13 1.52
N PHE A 294 -9.02 12.58 0.83
CA PHE A 294 -9.18 12.05 -0.52
C PHE A 294 -10.15 10.86 -0.55
N LEU A 295 -9.97 9.90 0.37
CA LEU A 295 -10.88 8.75 0.50
C LEU A 295 -12.31 9.19 0.82
N ALA A 296 -12.49 10.13 1.76
CA ALA A 296 -13.80 10.64 2.15
C ALA A 296 -14.52 11.34 0.98
N LEU A 297 -13.76 11.98 0.08
CA LEU A 297 -14.31 12.66 -1.10
C LEU A 297 -14.78 11.66 -2.16
N HIS A 298 -14.02 10.59 -2.39
CA HIS A 298 -14.23 9.66 -3.51
C HIS A 298 -15.00 8.39 -3.15
N LEU A 299 -14.98 7.94 -1.89
CA LEU A 299 -15.90 6.91 -1.43
C LEU A 299 -17.31 7.48 -1.40
N GLY A 300 -18.22 6.94 -2.19
CA GLY A 300 -19.58 7.42 -2.36
C GLY A 300 -20.27 7.73 -1.03
N LYS A 301 -21.14 8.74 -1.02
CA LYS A 301 -22.04 9.00 0.11
C LYS A 301 -23.13 7.94 0.08
N THR A 302 -23.30 7.24 1.19
CA THR A 302 -24.44 6.36 1.38
C THR A 302 -25.61 7.19 1.92
N GLU A 303 -26.81 7.01 1.38
CA GLU A 303 -27.99 7.60 2.00
C GLU A 303 -28.15 7.08 3.44
N PRO A 304 -28.62 7.92 4.38
CA PRO A 304 -28.92 7.45 5.72
C PRO A 304 -29.94 6.30 5.61
N GLU A 305 -29.72 5.22 6.37
CA GLU A 305 -30.75 4.22 6.54
C GLU A 305 -31.97 4.93 7.14
N GLU A 306 -33.08 4.99 6.41
CA GLU A 306 -34.37 5.37 6.98
C GLU A 306 -34.66 4.35 8.09
N GLY A 307 -34.54 4.80 9.35
CA GLY A 307 -34.72 4.01 10.57
C GLY A 307 -36.19 3.68 10.86
#